data_0b13c31ae9fa529fd0809b90db9b3885
#
_entry.id   0b13c31ae9fa529fd0809b90db9b3885
#
_cell.length_a   1.000
_cell.length_b   1.000
_cell.length_c   1.000
_cell.angle_alpha   90.00
_cell.angle_beta   90.00
_cell.angle_gamma   90.00
#
_symmetry.space_group_name_H-M   'P 1'
#
loop_
_entity.id
_entity.type
_entity.pdbx_description
1 polymer ?
#
loop_
_entity_poly.entity_id
_entity_poly.type
_entity_poly.pdbx_seq_one_letter_code
_entity_poly.pdbx_strand_id
1 'polypeptide(L)'
;MAANLTETAIRGLKTKSTSYYVWSNSAQRGTGRLGVKVQPSGSKVFYFRYYVEKGKKEKFIQLGIWPEMKLVTANELAKKYGAWLVEGKKPQQELEQQRLAEQHIMQLHRSQGSFEELVHGYVNKMKLDNKRTWADVLKRMERECYTVIPRDTKAKDVTPLQIKTILSGIIQRDAVVHANRVRSYLMAAFNYGLKADNDPMNTSVGITFGLEVNPVSAIPKQSSAEKVGDTWLTLEELRVVMEQFAEATNVGPLMQHLIRFCVYVGGQRPFEMIASQWSAIDWQQKTLLVIADVSKNKREHLIPLTESALQELASVKELTKESNSPYIFPLSTNGERPVRTDSLARSIMYFRAFNPEFKVFTARDLRRTCKTLMGEAGISKEIRDRIQNHALNDVSSKHYDRYDYLTEKRRALEIWEDRVNNYQRQQENNVVNLFGRR
;
A
#
# COMPACT_ATOMS: atom_id res chain seq x y z
N MET A 1 68.55 -4.22 16.22
CA MET A 1 69.48 -3.83 15.16
C MET A 1 68.70 -2.92 14.18
N ALA A 2 69.34 -1.91 13.66
CA ALA A 2 68.76 -1.03 12.65
C ALA A 2 69.30 -1.52 11.29
N ALA A 3 68.41 -1.75 10.31
CA ALA A 3 68.74 -2.27 8.99
C ALA A 3 67.88 -1.62 7.92
N ASN A 4 68.39 -1.60 6.67
CA ASN A 4 67.49 -1.27 5.55
C ASN A 4 66.57 -2.45 5.32
N LEU A 5 65.28 -2.22 5.69
CA LEU A 5 64.24 -3.23 5.45
C LEU A 5 63.91 -3.27 3.96
N THR A 6 64.24 -4.42 3.34
CA THR A 6 63.84 -4.79 1.97
C THR A 6 63.10 -6.13 2.01
N GLU A 7 62.31 -6.44 1.02
CA GLU A 7 61.62 -7.74 0.94
C GLU A 7 62.60 -8.93 1.04
N THR A 8 63.77 -8.82 0.39
CA THR A 8 64.77 -9.81 0.46
C THR A 8 65.39 -9.95 1.86
N ALA A 9 65.68 -8.82 2.53
CA ALA A 9 66.14 -8.80 3.92
C ALA A 9 65.18 -9.45 4.88
N ILE A 10 63.87 -9.12 4.74
CA ILE A 10 62.80 -9.70 5.57
C ILE A 10 62.70 -11.19 5.36
N ARG A 11 62.76 -11.65 4.11
CA ARG A 11 62.79 -13.11 3.76
C ARG A 11 63.90 -13.81 4.46
N GLY A 12 65.13 -13.24 4.47
CA GLY A 12 66.31 -13.79 5.06
C GLY A 12 66.45 -13.81 6.57
N LEU A 13 65.49 -13.17 7.33
CA LEU A 13 65.50 -13.15 8.78
C LEU A 13 65.29 -14.56 9.35
N LYS A 14 66.27 -15.05 10.13
CA LYS A 14 66.24 -16.38 10.77
C LYS A 14 65.51 -16.31 12.13
N THR A 15 64.88 -17.41 12.53
CA THR A 15 64.27 -17.58 13.82
C THR A 15 65.31 -17.67 14.94
N LYS A 16 64.97 -17.27 16.13
CA LYS A 16 65.75 -17.41 17.37
C LYS A 16 64.82 -18.03 18.45
N SER A 17 65.42 -18.49 19.56
CA SER A 17 64.72 -19.06 20.68
C SER A 17 63.73 -18.06 21.33
N THR A 18 63.99 -16.78 21.17
CA THR A 18 63.12 -15.66 21.63
C THR A 18 62.79 -14.73 20.48
N SER A 19 61.61 -14.11 20.53
CA SER A 19 61.22 -13.13 19.52
C SER A 19 62.09 -11.89 19.57
N TYR A 20 62.41 -11.32 18.41
CA TYR A 20 63.24 -10.11 18.32
C TYR A 20 62.70 -9.15 17.25
N TYR A 21 63.09 -7.87 17.35
CA TYR A 21 62.73 -6.84 16.40
C TYR A 21 63.89 -6.38 15.53
N VAL A 22 63.61 -6.13 14.26
CA VAL A 22 64.51 -5.45 13.31
C VAL A 22 63.82 -4.15 12.89
N TRP A 23 64.48 -3.01 13.15
CA TRP A 23 63.89 -1.68 12.89
C TRP A 23 64.49 -1.05 11.65
N SER A 24 63.63 -0.29 10.90
CA SER A 24 64.08 0.50 9.73
C SER A 24 65.00 1.62 10.13
N ASN A 25 66.03 1.92 9.32
CA ASN A 25 66.99 2.99 9.53
C ASN A 25 66.49 4.40 9.21
N SER A 26 65.35 4.53 8.50
CA SER A 26 64.91 5.76 7.81
C SER A 26 63.90 6.60 8.56
N ALA A 27 63.94 6.71 9.88
CA ALA A 27 62.97 7.52 10.58
C ALA A 27 63.53 8.89 11.02
N GLN A 28 62.86 9.98 10.67
CA GLN A 28 63.08 11.27 11.28
C GLN A 28 62.75 11.21 12.80
N ARG A 29 63.46 12.01 13.58
CA ARG A 29 63.22 12.09 15.03
C ARG A 29 61.77 12.50 15.28
N GLY A 30 61.03 11.73 16.06
CA GLY A 30 59.63 12.04 16.42
C GLY A 30 58.54 11.39 15.53
N THR A 31 58.90 10.79 14.36
CA THR A 31 57.91 10.24 13.42
C THR A 31 57.61 8.75 13.64
N GLY A 32 58.13 8.13 14.69
CA GLY A 32 58.04 6.68 14.91
C GLY A 32 58.91 5.86 13.96
N ARG A 33 58.85 4.52 14.03
CA ARG A 33 59.64 3.60 13.18
C ARG A 33 58.86 2.37 12.78
N LEU A 34 59.01 1.94 11.51
CA LEU A 34 58.63 0.62 11.04
C LEU A 34 59.60 -0.42 11.51
N GLY A 35 59.16 -1.58 11.92
CA GLY A 35 59.97 -2.73 12.24
C GLY A 35 59.26 -4.03 11.96
N VAL A 36 60.05 -5.11 11.95
CA VAL A 36 59.56 -6.49 11.81
C VAL A 36 59.87 -7.25 13.09
N LYS A 37 58.88 -7.83 13.72
CA LYS A 37 59.06 -8.81 14.80
C LYS A 37 59.14 -10.21 14.20
N VAL A 38 60.24 -10.90 14.47
CA VAL A 38 60.42 -12.31 14.10
C VAL A 38 60.09 -13.16 15.32
N GLN A 39 59.17 -14.05 15.18
CA GLN A 39 58.72 -14.97 16.23
C GLN A 39 59.52 -16.29 16.15
N PRO A 40 59.63 -17.05 17.25
CA PRO A 40 60.28 -18.38 17.25
C PRO A 40 59.60 -19.35 16.27
N SER A 41 58.29 -19.19 16.03
CA SER A 41 57.53 -19.98 15.05
C SER A 41 57.88 -19.67 13.58
N GLY A 42 58.73 -18.69 13.30
CA GLY A 42 59.05 -18.23 11.95
C GLY A 42 58.14 -17.12 11.41
N SER A 43 57.06 -16.81 12.09
CA SER A 43 56.14 -15.72 11.72
C SER A 43 56.85 -14.37 11.82
N LYS A 44 56.64 -13.51 10.81
CA LYS A 44 57.22 -12.17 10.70
C LYS A 44 56.11 -11.16 10.65
N VAL A 45 56.06 -10.26 11.64
CA VAL A 45 54.95 -9.34 11.83
C VAL A 45 55.47 -7.91 11.76
N PHE A 46 54.86 -7.06 10.95
CA PHE A 46 55.15 -5.65 10.88
C PHE A 46 54.58 -4.90 12.08
N TYR A 47 55.43 -4.05 12.68
CA TYR A 47 55.07 -3.19 13.79
C TYR A 47 55.49 -1.75 13.53
N PHE A 48 54.67 -0.80 13.97
CA PHE A 48 54.99 0.61 14.07
C PHE A 48 55.27 0.94 15.53
N ARG A 49 56.48 1.45 15.83
CA ARG A 49 56.88 1.88 17.15
C ARG A 49 56.90 3.39 17.21
N TYR A 50 56.35 3.97 18.28
CA TYR A 50 56.40 5.40 18.56
C TYR A 50 56.48 5.66 20.05
N TYR A 51 56.80 6.91 20.41
CA TYR A 51 56.94 7.34 21.78
C TYR A 51 55.85 8.35 22.17
N VAL A 52 55.31 8.25 23.39
CA VAL A 52 54.39 9.20 23.99
C VAL A 52 55.06 9.86 25.19
N GLU A 53 54.50 10.98 25.67
CA GLU A 53 55.01 11.71 26.84
C GLU A 53 56.48 12.17 26.69
N LYS A 54 56.77 12.91 25.60
CA LYS A 54 58.14 13.40 25.26
C LYS A 54 59.24 12.32 25.31
N GLY A 55 58.88 11.10 24.86
CA GLY A 55 59.84 10.03 24.72
C GLY A 55 59.97 9.08 25.91
N LYS A 56 59.16 9.23 26.97
CA LYS A 56 59.24 8.40 28.17
C LYS A 56 58.59 7.01 28.05
N LYS A 57 57.60 6.85 27.16
CA LYS A 57 56.86 5.56 27.02
C LYS A 57 56.76 5.11 25.61
N GLU A 58 57.27 3.88 25.33
CA GLU A 58 57.15 3.24 24.02
C GLU A 58 55.74 2.67 23.82
N LYS A 59 55.22 2.79 22.61
CA LYS A 59 53.99 2.14 22.12
C LYS A 59 54.25 1.45 20.81
N PHE A 60 53.52 0.35 20.62
CA PHE A 60 53.63 -0.51 19.42
C PHE A 60 52.24 -0.68 18.82
N ILE A 61 52.16 -0.55 17.49
CA ILE A 61 50.99 -0.88 16.70
C ILE A 61 51.35 -1.98 15.75
N GLN A 62 50.67 -3.10 15.81
CA GLN A 62 50.80 -4.16 14.82
C GLN A 62 50.15 -3.73 13.51
N LEU A 63 50.86 -3.83 12.40
CA LEU A 63 50.37 -3.43 11.08
C LEU A 63 49.81 -4.61 10.30
N GLY A 64 50.55 -5.75 10.29
CA GLY A 64 50.13 -6.96 9.57
C GLY A 64 51.26 -8.03 9.55
N ILE A 65 50.92 -9.17 8.98
CA ILE A 65 51.81 -10.34 8.92
C ILE A 65 52.41 -10.43 7.51
N TRP A 66 53.75 -10.63 7.46
CA TRP A 66 54.43 -10.95 6.21
C TRP A 66 54.30 -12.45 5.92
N PRO A 67 54.07 -12.92 4.67
CA PRO A 67 54.05 -12.19 3.40
C PRO A 67 52.67 -11.64 2.97
N GLU A 68 51.59 -11.85 3.75
CA GLU A 68 50.22 -11.38 3.44
C GLU A 68 50.19 -9.85 3.27
N MET A 69 50.87 -9.14 4.17
CA MET A 69 51.14 -7.72 4.00
C MET A 69 52.49 -7.50 3.37
N LYS A 70 52.59 -6.75 2.28
CA LYS A 70 53.84 -6.38 1.62
C LYS A 70 54.51 -5.21 2.36
N LEU A 71 55.81 -5.13 2.26
CA LEU A 71 56.59 -4.05 2.86
C LEU A 71 56.19 -2.65 2.40
N VAL A 72 55.76 -2.52 1.14
CA VAL A 72 55.26 -1.25 0.58
C VAL A 72 54.06 -0.75 1.39
N THR A 73 53.08 -1.60 1.61
CA THR A 73 51.86 -1.26 2.39
C THR A 73 52.19 -0.95 3.84
N ALA A 74 53.10 -1.72 4.46
CA ALA A 74 53.60 -1.46 5.80
C ALA A 74 54.29 -0.10 5.93
N ASN A 75 55.06 0.30 4.92
CA ASN A 75 55.70 1.63 4.86
C ASN A 75 54.68 2.76 4.69
N GLU A 76 53.64 2.59 3.87
CA GLU A 76 52.58 3.56 3.69
C GLU A 76 51.83 3.83 5.01
N LEU A 77 51.49 2.75 5.72
CA LEU A 77 50.87 2.86 7.04
C LEU A 77 51.77 3.55 8.07
N ALA A 78 53.06 3.17 8.07
CA ALA A 78 54.05 3.79 8.95
C ALA A 78 54.21 5.29 8.68
N LYS A 79 54.23 5.71 7.40
CA LYS A 79 54.25 7.12 7.00
C LYS A 79 53.00 7.85 7.47
N LYS A 80 51.78 7.25 7.27
CA LYS A 80 50.51 7.80 7.74
C LYS A 80 50.53 8.02 9.24
N TYR A 81 50.97 7.05 10.02
CA TYR A 81 51.01 7.17 11.48
C TYR A 81 52.10 8.14 11.96
N GLY A 82 53.21 8.21 11.20
CA GLY A 82 54.26 9.21 11.43
C GLY A 82 53.74 10.64 11.23
N ALA A 83 52.94 10.87 10.18
CA ALA A 83 52.29 12.19 9.95
C ALA A 83 51.39 12.60 11.11
N TRP A 84 50.60 11.66 11.61
CA TRP A 84 49.77 11.95 12.82
C TRP A 84 50.60 12.37 14.02
N LEU A 85 51.78 11.75 14.26
CA LEU A 85 52.65 12.15 15.36
C LEU A 85 53.22 13.57 15.17
N VAL A 86 53.51 13.96 13.93
CA VAL A 86 53.96 15.34 13.60
C VAL A 86 52.84 16.35 13.87
N GLU A 87 51.60 15.98 13.59
CA GLU A 87 50.38 16.79 13.90
C GLU A 87 50.02 16.78 15.38
N GLY A 88 50.80 16.10 16.24
CA GLY A 88 50.51 16.00 17.67
C GLY A 88 49.41 15.03 18.07
N LYS A 89 48.92 14.24 17.08
CA LYS A 89 47.90 13.20 17.28
C LYS A 89 48.54 11.89 17.75
N LYS A 90 47.79 11.11 18.51
CA LYS A 90 48.25 9.77 18.97
C LYS A 90 47.69 8.68 18.06
N PRO A 91 48.52 7.91 17.31
CA PRO A 91 48.02 6.96 16.34
C PRO A 91 47.01 5.92 16.88
N GLN A 92 47.16 5.44 18.10
CA GLN A 92 46.21 4.53 18.72
C GLN A 92 44.83 5.20 18.94
N GLN A 93 44.81 6.46 19.31
CA GLN A 93 43.56 7.17 19.50
C GLN A 93 42.83 7.45 18.17
N GLU A 94 43.63 7.83 17.15
CA GLU A 94 43.07 8.03 15.79
C GLU A 94 42.50 6.74 15.22
N LEU A 95 43.17 5.61 15.36
CA LEU A 95 42.66 4.31 14.93
C LEU A 95 41.38 3.90 15.68
N GLU A 96 41.35 4.11 16.96
CA GLU A 96 40.15 3.82 17.77
C GLU A 96 38.95 4.72 17.37
N GLN A 97 39.20 5.99 17.12
CA GLN A 97 38.17 6.90 16.61
C GLN A 97 37.66 6.48 15.23
N GLN A 98 38.56 6.08 14.30
CA GLN A 98 38.17 5.57 13.00
C GLN A 98 37.34 4.30 13.13
N ARG A 99 37.74 3.37 13.98
CA ARG A 99 36.98 2.14 14.25
C ARG A 99 35.62 2.40 14.83
N LEU A 100 35.51 3.31 15.80
CA LEU A 100 34.23 3.71 16.39
C LEU A 100 33.33 4.41 15.37
N ALA A 101 33.89 5.27 14.52
CA ALA A 101 33.14 5.92 13.45
C ALA A 101 32.63 4.90 12.42
N GLU A 102 33.47 3.93 12.00
CA GLU A 102 33.04 2.85 11.10
C GLU A 102 31.96 1.97 11.73
N GLN A 103 32.09 1.62 13.01
CA GLN A 103 31.06 0.87 13.74
C GLN A 103 29.75 1.65 13.83
N HIS A 104 29.83 2.95 14.09
CA HIS A 104 28.66 3.82 14.13
C HIS A 104 27.97 3.89 12.77
N ILE A 105 28.72 4.06 11.68
CA ILE A 105 28.17 4.04 10.31
C ILE A 105 27.53 2.70 10.00
N MET A 106 28.15 1.57 10.37
CA MET A 106 27.58 0.24 10.18
C MET A 106 26.27 0.07 11.00
N GLN A 107 26.24 0.58 12.22
CA GLN A 107 25.06 0.51 13.06
C GLN A 107 23.91 1.37 12.50
N LEU A 108 24.21 2.59 12.06
CA LEU A 108 23.25 3.44 11.34
C LEU A 108 22.73 2.74 10.08
N HIS A 109 23.60 2.13 9.29
CA HIS A 109 23.18 1.41 8.09
C HIS A 109 22.30 0.19 8.41
N ARG A 110 22.57 -0.53 9.50
CA ARG A 110 21.75 -1.65 9.95
C ARG A 110 20.36 -1.21 10.45
N SER A 111 20.27 -0.05 11.09
CA SER A 111 19.00 0.51 11.56
C SER A 111 18.15 1.14 10.46
N GLN A 112 18.71 1.33 9.25
CA GLN A 112 17.95 1.86 8.13
C GLN A 112 17.01 0.81 7.55
N GLY A 113 15.74 1.16 7.47
CA GLY A 113 14.68 0.29 6.95
C GLY A 113 14.83 -0.03 5.47
N SER A 114 14.53 -1.27 5.12
CA SER A 114 14.49 -1.75 3.74
C SER A 114 13.19 -1.35 3.04
N PHE A 115 13.15 -1.54 1.73
CA PHE A 115 11.94 -1.34 0.93
C PHE A 115 10.81 -2.31 1.36
N GLU A 116 11.14 -3.54 1.72
CA GLU A 116 10.17 -4.49 2.26
C GLU A 116 9.57 -3.99 3.59
N GLU A 117 10.42 -3.53 4.50
CA GLU A 117 9.97 -2.98 5.79
C GLU A 117 9.11 -1.73 5.59
N LEU A 118 9.43 -0.88 4.60
CA LEU A 118 8.61 0.26 4.23
C LEU A 118 7.21 -0.16 3.75
N VAL A 119 7.15 -1.15 2.85
CA VAL A 119 5.89 -1.67 2.31
C VAL A 119 5.05 -2.29 3.44
N HIS A 120 5.65 -3.12 4.28
CA HIS A 120 4.97 -3.75 5.40
C HIS A 120 4.54 -2.75 6.47
N GLY A 121 5.35 -1.75 6.77
CA GLY A 121 5.01 -0.66 7.69
C GLY A 121 3.78 0.13 7.20
N TYR A 122 3.77 0.50 5.92
CA TYR A 122 2.62 1.15 5.29
C TYR A 122 1.36 0.26 5.33
N VAL A 123 1.48 -1.03 5.00
CA VAL A 123 0.35 -1.97 5.04
C VAL A 123 -0.16 -2.16 6.47
N ASN A 124 0.72 -2.21 7.47
CA ASN A 124 0.31 -2.26 8.88
C ASN A 124 -0.43 -0.99 9.29
N LYS A 125 0.02 0.18 8.85
CA LYS A 125 -0.73 1.44 9.02
C LYS A 125 -2.13 1.35 8.38
N MET A 126 -2.23 0.77 7.18
CA MET A 126 -3.54 0.54 6.54
C MET A 126 -4.45 -0.38 7.37
N LYS A 127 -3.91 -1.42 8.01
CA LYS A 127 -4.67 -2.31 8.91
C LYS A 127 -5.17 -1.55 10.13
N LEU A 128 -4.32 -0.77 10.78
CA LEU A 128 -4.69 0.07 11.92
C LEU A 128 -5.78 1.10 11.54
N ASP A 129 -5.71 1.65 10.33
CA ASP A 129 -6.73 2.56 9.79
C ASP A 129 -7.99 1.83 9.28
N ASN A 130 -8.12 0.51 9.51
CA ASN A 130 -9.22 -0.33 9.04
C ASN A 130 -9.48 -0.19 7.52
N LYS A 131 -8.41 -0.11 6.69
CA LYS A 131 -8.52 -0.09 5.23
C LYS A 131 -8.69 -1.51 4.70
N ARG A 132 -9.87 -1.86 4.20
CA ARG A 132 -10.19 -3.22 3.70
C ARG A 132 -9.27 -3.73 2.59
N THR A 133 -8.64 -2.82 1.84
CA THR A 133 -7.83 -3.16 0.67
C THR A 133 -6.37 -3.45 0.98
N TRP A 134 -5.97 -3.52 2.26
CA TRP A 134 -4.57 -3.70 2.64
C TRP A 134 -3.93 -4.97 2.04
N ALA A 135 -4.67 -6.08 2.02
CA ALA A 135 -4.16 -7.34 1.48
C ALA A 135 -3.94 -7.27 -0.04
N ASP A 136 -4.87 -6.64 -0.77
CA ASP A 136 -4.74 -6.43 -2.20
C ASP A 136 -3.58 -5.49 -2.54
N VAL A 137 -3.38 -4.45 -1.72
CA VAL A 137 -2.25 -3.51 -1.90
C VAL A 137 -0.93 -4.24 -1.70
N LEU A 138 -0.78 -5.01 -0.61
CA LEU A 138 0.41 -5.80 -0.36
C LEU A 138 0.72 -6.73 -1.53
N LYS A 139 -0.24 -7.58 -1.92
CA LYS A 139 -0.08 -8.54 -3.02
C LYS A 139 0.33 -7.87 -4.34
N ARG A 140 -0.23 -6.69 -4.63
CA ARG A 140 0.11 -5.94 -5.85
C ARG A 140 1.51 -5.34 -5.77
N MET A 141 1.90 -4.77 -4.63
CA MET A 141 3.24 -4.24 -4.44
C MET A 141 4.30 -5.34 -4.50
N GLU A 142 4.05 -6.49 -3.87
CA GLU A 142 4.95 -7.65 -3.95
C GLU A 142 5.14 -8.12 -5.38
N ARG A 143 4.05 -8.29 -6.13
CA ARG A 143 4.11 -8.78 -7.50
C ARG A 143 4.80 -7.82 -8.46
N GLU A 144 4.51 -6.51 -8.35
CA GLU A 144 4.96 -5.53 -9.33
C GLU A 144 6.32 -4.90 -8.96
N CYS A 145 6.61 -4.74 -7.66
CA CYS A 145 7.74 -3.94 -7.24
C CYS A 145 8.99 -4.78 -6.93
N TYR A 146 8.85 -5.95 -6.31
CA TYR A 146 10.02 -6.74 -5.89
C TYR A 146 10.79 -7.41 -7.05
N THR A 147 10.24 -7.40 -8.25
CA THR A 147 10.96 -7.81 -9.47
C THR A 147 12.00 -6.79 -9.93
N VAL A 148 11.87 -5.54 -9.52
CA VAL A 148 12.75 -4.41 -9.92
C VAL A 148 13.52 -3.86 -8.73
N ILE A 149 12.91 -3.82 -7.55
CA ILE A 149 13.52 -3.35 -6.30
C ILE A 149 13.68 -4.56 -5.39
N PRO A 150 14.91 -5.02 -5.14
CA PRO A 150 15.17 -6.07 -4.15
C PRO A 150 14.61 -5.68 -2.78
N ARG A 151 14.12 -6.67 -2.04
CA ARG A 151 13.44 -6.47 -0.75
C ARG A 151 14.30 -5.77 0.29
N ASP A 152 15.59 -6.09 0.30
CA ASP A 152 16.62 -5.60 1.22
C ASP A 152 17.20 -4.23 0.83
N THR A 153 16.85 -3.71 -0.35
CA THR A 153 17.24 -2.34 -0.77
C THR A 153 16.79 -1.35 0.28
N LYS A 154 17.69 -0.49 0.76
CA LYS A 154 17.30 0.54 1.72
C LYS A 154 16.28 1.49 1.10
N ALA A 155 15.22 1.80 1.86
CA ALA A 155 14.11 2.61 1.33
C ALA A 155 14.59 3.97 0.79
N LYS A 156 15.58 4.59 1.43
CA LYS A 156 16.20 5.85 0.99
C LYS A 156 16.97 5.74 -0.33
N ASP A 157 17.42 4.54 -0.68
CA ASP A 157 18.26 4.31 -1.87
C ASP A 157 17.40 3.95 -3.10
N VAL A 158 16.08 3.85 -2.93
CA VAL A 158 15.14 3.62 -4.04
C VAL A 158 15.05 4.86 -4.92
N THR A 159 15.35 4.68 -6.21
CA THR A 159 15.46 5.77 -7.17
C THR A 159 14.18 5.98 -7.99
N PRO A 160 13.93 7.20 -8.50
CA PRO A 160 12.85 7.44 -9.46
C PRO A 160 12.95 6.57 -10.72
N LEU A 161 14.16 6.19 -11.14
CA LEU A 161 14.36 5.31 -12.29
C LEU A 161 13.78 3.92 -12.06
N GLN A 162 13.98 3.33 -10.89
CA GLN A 162 13.39 2.04 -10.54
C GLN A 162 11.87 2.10 -10.52
N ILE A 163 11.29 3.17 -9.94
CA ILE A 163 9.84 3.40 -9.97
C ILE A 163 9.32 3.50 -11.41
N LYS A 164 10.00 4.29 -12.27
CA LYS A 164 9.67 4.40 -13.69
C LYS A 164 9.71 3.04 -14.38
N THR A 165 10.72 2.22 -14.12
CA THR A 165 10.87 0.88 -14.70
C THR A 165 9.68 -0.03 -14.33
N ILE A 166 9.28 -0.06 -13.05
CA ILE A 166 8.08 -0.80 -12.60
C ILE A 166 6.84 -0.37 -13.38
N LEU A 167 6.58 0.93 -13.42
CA LEU A 167 5.37 1.47 -14.02
C LEU A 167 5.37 1.28 -15.55
N SER A 168 6.53 1.43 -16.20
CA SER A 168 6.68 1.19 -17.63
C SER A 168 6.41 -0.27 -18.00
N GLY A 169 6.90 -1.24 -17.20
CA GLY A 169 6.64 -2.65 -17.40
C GLY A 169 5.14 -3.01 -17.26
N ILE A 170 4.40 -2.30 -16.39
CA ILE A 170 2.95 -2.46 -16.28
C ILE A 170 2.24 -1.83 -17.50
N ILE A 171 2.68 -0.67 -17.95
CA ILE A 171 2.11 0.02 -19.13
C ILE A 171 2.31 -0.79 -20.40
N GLN A 172 3.47 -1.40 -20.60
CA GLN A 172 3.77 -2.28 -21.75
C GLN A 172 2.84 -3.48 -21.85
N ARG A 173 2.20 -3.89 -20.75
CA ARG A 173 1.16 -4.94 -20.72
C ARG A 173 -0.25 -4.38 -20.95
N ASP A 174 -0.38 -3.16 -21.49
CA ASP A 174 -1.64 -2.43 -21.72
C ASP A 174 -2.48 -2.21 -20.44
N ALA A 175 -1.83 -2.13 -19.29
CA ALA A 175 -2.49 -2.00 -17.99
C ALA A 175 -2.28 -0.63 -17.34
N VAL A 176 -2.47 0.46 -18.09
CA VAL A 176 -2.15 1.85 -17.69
C VAL A 176 -2.89 2.28 -16.40
N VAL A 177 -4.16 1.91 -16.25
CA VAL A 177 -4.93 2.17 -15.02
C VAL A 177 -4.33 1.45 -13.82
N HIS A 178 -3.79 0.24 -14.03
CA HIS A 178 -3.10 -0.52 -12.97
C HIS A 178 -1.78 0.14 -12.59
N ALA A 179 -1.01 0.65 -13.57
CA ALA A 179 0.20 1.43 -13.32
C ALA A 179 -0.08 2.65 -12.44
N ASN A 180 -1.14 3.42 -12.72
CA ASN A 180 -1.57 4.54 -11.89
C ASN A 180 -1.91 4.12 -10.45
N ARG A 181 -2.52 2.96 -10.25
CA ARG A 181 -2.82 2.42 -8.92
C ARG A 181 -1.55 2.05 -8.17
N VAL A 182 -0.63 1.32 -8.81
CA VAL A 182 0.67 0.96 -8.21
C VAL A 182 1.47 2.22 -7.87
N ARG A 183 1.50 3.21 -8.77
CA ARG A 183 2.09 4.52 -8.48
C ARG A 183 1.50 5.16 -7.22
N SER A 184 0.18 5.11 -7.07
CA SER A 184 -0.49 5.68 -5.90
C SER A 184 -0.15 4.94 -4.61
N TYR A 185 0.01 3.62 -4.65
CA TYR A 185 0.44 2.82 -3.50
C TYR A 185 1.88 3.12 -3.12
N LEU A 186 2.79 3.19 -4.09
CA LEU A 186 4.17 3.57 -3.87
C LEU A 186 4.27 5.00 -3.30
N MET A 187 3.53 5.96 -3.88
CA MET A 187 3.47 7.32 -3.36
C MET A 187 3.03 7.36 -1.88
N ALA A 188 2.02 6.58 -1.54
CA ALA A 188 1.52 6.52 -0.16
C ALA A 188 2.50 5.81 0.79
N ALA A 189 3.16 4.74 0.35
CA ALA A 189 4.17 4.03 1.14
C ALA A 189 5.39 4.91 1.43
N PHE A 190 5.91 5.62 0.43
CA PHE A 190 7.03 6.55 0.65
C PHE A 190 6.62 7.78 1.48
N ASN A 191 5.39 8.29 1.32
CA ASN A 191 4.87 9.34 2.20
C ASN A 191 4.69 8.86 3.66
N TYR A 192 4.36 7.58 3.85
CA TYR A 192 4.36 6.97 5.17
C TYR A 192 5.78 6.96 5.74
N GLY A 193 6.78 6.48 4.98
CA GLY A 193 8.17 6.42 5.43
C GLY A 193 8.75 7.79 5.79
N LEU A 194 8.46 8.84 4.99
CA LEU A 194 8.85 10.23 5.29
C LEU A 194 8.33 10.74 6.64
N LYS A 195 7.18 10.23 7.10
CA LYS A 195 6.55 10.64 8.35
C LYS A 195 6.90 9.73 9.52
N ALA A 196 7.13 8.45 9.24
CA ALA A 196 7.28 7.41 10.26
C ALA A 196 8.45 7.68 11.22
N ASP A 197 9.54 8.23 10.71
CA ASP A 197 10.75 8.54 11.51
C ASP A 197 10.52 9.70 12.49
N ASN A 198 9.50 10.54 12.25
CA ASN A 198 9.18 11.72 13.06
C ASN A 198 7.79 11.61 13.73
N ASP A 199 7.09 10.51 13.57
CA ASP A 199 5.76 10.30 14.15
C ASP A 199 5.89 9.90 15.63
N PRO A 200 5.44 10.74 16.59
CA PRO A 200 5.53 10.42 18.01
C PRO A 200 4.68 9.20 18.41
N MET A 201 3.73 8.78 17.57
CA MET A 201 2.96 7.55 17.76
C MET A 201 3.70 6.31 17.28
N ASN A 202 4.80 6.47 16.53
CA ASN A 202 5.61 5.37 16.07
C ASN A 202 6.65 5.00 17.13
N THR A 203 6.27 4.10 18.03
CA THR A 203 7.15 3.58 19.10
C THR A 203 8.05 2.43 18.63
N SER A 204 8.13 2.17 17.33
CA SER A 204 9.01 1.13 16.76
C SER A 204 10.47 1.52 16.99
N VAL A 205 11.04 1.05 18.08
CA VAL A 205 12.44 1.30 18.43
C VAL A 205 13.33 0.53 17.44
N GLY A 206 14.11 1.27 16.63
CA GLY A 206 15.25 0.71 15.92
C GLY A 206 15.25 0.76 14.39
N ILE A 207 14.15 1.09 13.72
CA ILE A 207 14.13 1.20 12.26
C ILE A 207 13.78 2.64 11.86
N THR A 208 14.68 3.29 11.11
CA THR A 208 14.44 4.59 10.48
C THR A 208 14.56 4.44 8.96
N PHE A 209 13.69 5.07 8.20
CA PHE A 209 13.74 4.99 6.74
C PHE A 209 14.73 5.99 6.13
N GLY A 210 15.01 7.08 6.82
CA GLY A 210 15.98 8.12 6.40
C GLY A 210 15.62 8.76 5.07
N LEU A 211 14.34 8.88 4.76
CA LEU A 211 13.85 9.45 3.50
C LEU A 211 13.85 10.99 3.61
N GLU A 212 14.47 11.66 2.64
CA GLU A 212 14.43 13.12 2.49
C GLU A 212 13.34 13.55 1.52
N VAL A 213 13.13 12.79 0.46
CA VAL A 213 12.13 13.06 -0.58
C VAL A 213 11.41 11.77 -0.98
N ASN A 214 10.19 11.92 -1.49
CA ASN A 214 9.46 10.80 -2.06
C ASN A 214 9.92 10.57 -3.52
N PRO A 215 10.55 9.44 -3.86
CA PRO A 215 11.07 9.19 -5.21
C PRO A 215 9.96 9.09 -6.28
N VAL A 216 8.71 8.89 -5.85
CA VAL A 216 7.54 8.80 -6.75
C VAL A 216 7.03 10.18 -7.17
N SER A 217 7.39 11.24 -6.43
CA SER A 217 6.89 12.61 -6.70
C SER A 217 7.23 13.11 -8.11
N ALA A 218 8.41 12.76 -8.62
CA ALA A 218 8.85 13.13 -9.95
C ALA A 218 8.16 12.34 -11.08
N ILE A 219 7.41 11.29 -10.77
CA ILE A 219 6.79 10.43 -11.79
C ILE A 219 5.36 10.93 -12.07
N PRO A 220 5.02 11.35 -13.31
CA PRO A 220 3.67 11.80 -13.61
C PRO A 220 2.65 10.66 -13.58
N LYS A 221 1.41 11.00 -13.21
CA LYS A 221 0.26 10.12 -13.37
C LYS A 221 -0.21 10.16 -14.82
N GLN A 222 -0.59 9.02 -15.39
CA GLN A 222 -1.16 8.91 -16.73
C GLN A 222 -2.66 9.26 -16.68
N SER A 223 -2.98 10.55 -16.67
CA SER A 223 -4.36 11.05 -16.47
C SER A 223 -5.32 10.63 -17.57
N SER A 224 -4.85 10.54 -18.81
CA SER A 224 -5.65 10.17 -19.99
C SER A 224 -6.21 8.73 -19.92
N ALA A 225 -5.59 7.86 -19.14
CA ALA A 225 -6.06 6.48 -18.95
C ALA A 225 -7.27 6.36 -17.99
N GLU A 226 -7.53 7.38 -17.18
CA GLU A 226 -8.63 7.36 -16.20
C GLU A 226 -9.83 8.16 -16.73
N LYS A 227 -10.62 7.52 -17.60
CA LYS A 227 -11.88 8.10 -18.03
C LYS A 227 -12.90 8.06 -16.89
N VAL A 228 -13.53 9.18 -16.61
CA VAL A 228 -14.70 9.21 -15.73
C VAL A 228 -15.83 8.52 -16.49
N GLY A 229 -16.34 7.44 -15.94
CA GLY A 229 -17.50 6.78 -16.53
C GLY A 229 -18.70 7.73 -16.50
N ASP A 230 -19.42 7.83 -17.60
CA ASP A 230 -20.60 8.68 -17.83
C ASP A 230 -21.84 7.85 -18.18
N THR A 231 -21.70 6.52 -18.25
CA THR A 231 -22.77 5.61 -18.60
C THR A 231 -23.85 5.57 -17.54
N TRP A 232 -25.08 5.69 -17.97
CA TRP A 232 -26.30 5.44 -17.20
C TRP A 232 -27.35 4.79 -18.12
N LEU A 233 -28.27 4.04 -17.54
CA LEU A 233 -29.34 3.34 -18.25
C LEU A 233 -30.60 4.23 -18.30
N THR A 234 -31.34 4.16 -19.41
CA THR A 234 -32.70 4.69 -19.45
C THR A 234 -33.60 3.88 -18.52
N LEU A 235 -34.81 4.35 -18.28
CA LEU A 235 -35.77 3.62 -17.43
C LEU A 235 -36.15 2.28 -18.07
N GLU A 236 -36.28 2.22 -19.40
CA GLU A 236 -36.54 0.98 -20.17
C GLU A 236 -35.37 0.01 -20.04
N GLU A 237 -34.14 0.46 -20.28
CA GLU A 237 -32.95 -0.36 -20.13
C GLU A 237 -32.82 -0.89 -18.69
N LEU A 238 -33.10 -0.06 -17.68
CA LEU A 238 -33.04 -0.49 -16.28
C LEU A 238 -34.06 -1.61 -16.01
N ARG A 239 -35.27 -1.53 -16.57
CA ARG A 239 -36.30 -2.56 -16.42
C ARG A 239 -35.91 -3.87 -17.08
N VAL A 240 -35.36 -3.82 -18.30
CA VAL A 240 -34.81 -5.03 -18.95
C VAL A 240 -33.80 -5.72 -18.04
N VAL A 241 -32.90 -4.96 -17.41
CA VAL A 241 -31.96 -5.51 -16.43
C VAL A 241 -32.72 -6.11 -15.23
N MET A 242 -33.71 -5.42 -14.67
CA MET A 242 -34.45 -5.93 -13.51
C MET A 242 -35.31 -7.14 -13.80
N GLU A 243 -35.82 -7.30 -15.00
CA GLU A 243 -36.71 -8.41 -15.40
C GLU A 243 -35.93 -9.62 -15.91
N GLN A 244 -34.95 -9.42 -16.78
CA GLN A 244 -34.30 -10.47 -17.53
C GLN A 244 -32.90 -10.86 -17.01
N PHE A 245 -32.44 -10.28 -15.91
CA PHE A 245 -31.06 -10.49 -15.45
C PHE A 245 -30.74 -11.97 -15.16
N ALA A 246 -31.70 -12.70 -14.58
CA ALA A 246 -31.53 -14.12 -14.26
C ALA A 246 -31.78 -15.07 -15.45
N GLU A 247 -32.22 -14.56 -16.60
CA GLU A 247 -32.34 -15.36 -17.84
C GLU A 247 -30.97 -15.66 -18.44
N ALA A 248 -29.97 -14.82 -18.13
CA ALA A 248 -28.61 -15.03 -18.60
C ALA A 248 -27.99 -16.28 -17.97
N THR A 249 -27.38 -17.10 -18.80
CA THR A 249 -26.65 -18.30 -18.36
C THR A 249 -25.63 -17.95 -17.29
N ASN A 250 -25.57 -18.74 -16.21
CA ASN A 250 -24.69 -18.54 -15.04
C ASN A 250 -25.04 -17.34 -14.14
N VAL A 251 -26.21 -16.75 -14.26
CA VAL A 251 -26.75 -15.78 -13.32
C VAL A 251 -27.81 -16.46 -12.46
N GLY A 252 -27.51 -16.64 -11.18
CA GLY A 252 -28.47 -17.25 -10.25
C GLY A 252 -29.53 -16.25 -9.77
N PRO A 253 -30.71 -16.74 -9.30
CA PRO A 253 -31.82 -15.89 -8.84
C PRO A 253 -31.42 -14.94 -7.70
N LEU A 254 -30.50 -15.33 -6.85
CA LEU A 254 -29.99 -14.46 -5.77
C LEU A 254 -29.37 -13.17 -6.32
N MET A 255 -28.70 -13.21 -7.48
CA MET A 255 -28.13 -12.02 -8.11
C MET A 255 -29.20 -11.13 -8.73
N GLN A 256 -30.29 -11.71 -9.23
CA GLN A 256 -31.47 -10.96 -9.66
C GLN A 256 -32.06 -10.15 -8.49
N HIS A 257 -32.31 -10.80 -7.36
CA HIS A 257 -32.84 -10.14 -6.17
C HIS A 257 -31.88 -9.07 -5.64
N LEU A 258 -30.55 -9.33 -5.68
CA LEU A 258 -29.56 -8.33 -5.26
C LEU A 258 -29.59 -7.07 -6.13
N ILE A 259 -29.70 -7.23 -7.46
CA ILE A 259 -29.73 -6.08 -8.37
C ILE A 259 -31.01 -5.28 -8.21
N ARG A 260 -32.17 -5.97 -8.12
CA ARG A 260 -33.49 -5.34 -7.86
C ARG A 260 -33.51 -4.61 -6.52
N PHE A 261 -33.04 -5.28 -5.47
CA PHE A 261 -32.95 -4.66 -4.13
C PHE A 261 -32.10 -3.40 -4.17
N CYS A 262 -30.89 -3.46 -4.78
CA CYS A 262 -30.03 -2.28 -4.94
C CYS A 262 -30.74 -1.12 -5.67
N VAL A 263 -31.57 -1.40 -6.65
CA VAL A 263 -32.36 -0.40 -7.40
C VAL A 263 -33.46 0.19 -6.51
N TYR A 264 -34.26 -0.64 -5.86
CA TYR A 264 -35.38 -0.17 -5.03
C TYR A 264 -34.94 0.65 -3.82
N VAL A 265 -33.77 0.37 -3.27
CA VAL A 265 -33.18 1.21 -2.21
C VAL A 265 -32.36 2.40 -2.76
N GLY A 266 -32.66 2.87 -3.98
CA GLY A 266 -32.11 4.10 -4.56
C GLY A 266 -30.68 4.00 -5.08
N GLY A 267 -30.24 2.82 -5.51
CA GLY A 267 -28.91 2.61 -6.07
C GLY A 267 -27.81 2.53 -5.00
N GLN A 268 -28.02 1.76 -3.95
CA GLN A 268 -27.01 1.54 -2.92
C GLN A 268 -25.77 0.83 -3.49
N ARG A 269 -24.66 0.91 -2.77
CA ARG A 269 -23.44 0.22 -3.17
C ARG A 269 -23.61 -1.30 -2.98
N PRO A 270 -23.48 -2.12 -4.02
CA PRO A 270 -23.72 -3.56 -3.90
C PRO A 270 -22.92 -4.22 -2.78
N PHE A 271 -21.68 -3.81 -2.54
CA PHE A 271 -20.89 -4.41 -1.47
C PHE A 271 -21.44 -4.11 -0.05
N GLU A 272 -22.11 -2.96 0.15
CA GLU A 272 -22.78 -2.63 1.41
C GLU A 272 -24.01 -3.50 1.60
N MET A 273 -24.78 -3.72 0.54
CA MET A 273 -25.95 -4.62 0.56
C MET A 273 -25.56 -6.10 0.74
N ILE A 274 -24.51 -6.53 0.05
CA ILE A 274 -23.92 -7.88 0.20
C ILE A 274 -23.46 -8.13 1.65
N ALA A 275 -22.83 -7.15 2.28
CA ALA A 275 -22.33 -7.29 3.65
C ALA A 275 -23.40 -7.09 4.73
N SER A 276 -24.63 -6.70 4.36
CA SER A 276 -25.74 -6.50 5.29
C SER A 276 -26.28 -7.82 5.84
N GLN A 277 -26.69 -7.80 7.08
CA GLN A 277 -27.22 -8.95 7.79
C GLN A 277 -28.73 -8.76 8.06
N TRP A 278 -29.45 -9.87 8.27
CA TRP A 278 -30.87 -9.85 8.62
C TRP A 278 -31.14 -9.08 9.92
N SER A 279 -30.20 -9.15 10.87
CA SER A 279 -30.30 -8.41 12.15
C SER A 279 -30.21 -6.89 11.99
N ALA A 280 -29.76 -6.40 10.85
CA ALA A 280 -29.69 -4.97 10.54
C ALA A 280 -31.02 -4.39 10.02
N ILE A 281 -32.06 -5.23 9.84
CA ILE A 281 -33.38 -4.82 9.38
C ILE A 281 -34.30 -4.63 10.58
N ASP A 282 -34.82 -3.43 10.71
CA ASP A 282 -36.01 -3.15 11.56
C ASP A 282 -37.28 -3.29 10.73
N TRP A 283 -37.96 -4.43 10.92
CA TRP A 283 -39.19 -4.76 10.21
C TRP A 283 -40.34 -3.87 10.57
N GLN A 284 -40.40 -3.36 11.82
CA GLN A 284 -41.47 -2.47 12.30
C GLN A 284 -41.31 -1.07 11.69
N GLN A 285 -40.09 -0.54 11.71
CA GLN A 285 -39.78 0.76 11.13
C GLN A 285 -39.59 0.70 9.61
N LYS A 286 -39.54 -0.49 9.03
CA LYS A 286 -39.18 -0.75 7.61
C LYS A 286 -37.88 -0.03 7.23
N THR A 287 -36.79 -0.35 7.90
CA THR A 287 -35.47 0.27 7.65
C THR A 287 -34.35 -0.77 7.66
N LEU A 288 -33.28 -0.47 6.93
CA LEU A 288 -32.01 -1.21 6.93
C LEU A 288 -30.91 -0.29 7.44
N LEU A 289 -30.22 -0.69 8.50
CA LEU A 289 -29.04 0.01 9.03
C LEU A 289 -27.74 -0.54 8.41
N VAL A 290 -27.06 0.27 7.62
CA VAL A 290 -25.68 -0.02 7.19
C VAL A 290 -24.74 0.56 8.24
N ILE A 291 -24.14 -0.30 9.06
CA ILE A 291 -23.22 0.10 10.13
C ILE A 291 -21.94 0.76 9.59
N ALA A 292 -21.29 1.59 10.41
CA ALA A 292 -20.09 2.35 10.04
C ALA A 292 -18.97 1.46 9.48
N ASP A 293 -18.78 0.25 10.03
CA ASP A 293 -17.75 -0.69 9.59
C ASP A 293 -18.00 -1.25 8.19
N VAL A 294 -19.25 -1.40 7.79
CA VAL A 294 -19.65 -1.83 6.45
C VAL A 294 -19.69 -0.64 5.49
N SER A 295 -20.08 0.53 5.94
CA SER A 295 -20.19 1.73 5.12
C SER A 295 -18.84 2.19 4.57
N LYS A 296 -18.80 2.55 3.28
CA LYS A 296 -17.60 3.13 2.65
C LYS A 296 -17.14 4.42 3.31
N ASN A 297 -18.09 5.19 3.81
CA ASN A 297 -17.84 6.52 4.39
C ASN A 297 -17.54 6.46 5.89
N LYS A 298 -17.46 5.25 6.49
CA LYS A 298 -17.24 5.05 7.92
C LYS A 298 -18.30 5.77 8.80
N ARG A 299 -19.54 5.88 8.31
CA ARG A 299 -20.68 6.43 9.00
C ARG A 299 -21.87 5.51 8.84
N GLU A 300 -22.67 5.40 9.86
CA GLU A 300 -23.95 4.70 9.78
C GLU A 300 -24.83 5.31 8.71
N HIS A 301 -25.60 4.47 8.06
CA HIS A 301 -26.53 4.88 7.02
C HIS A 301 -27.83 4.11 7.15
N LEU A 302 -28.86 4.82 7.57
CA LEU A 302 -30.22 4.29 7.69
C LEU A 302 -30.95 4.45 6.36
N ILE A 303 -31.45 3.33 5.82
CA ILE A 303 -32.13 3.25 4.52
C ILE A 303 -33.59 2.87 4.76
N PRO A 304 -34.56 3.68 4.35
CA PRO A 304 -35.98 3.26 4.36
C PRO A 304 -36.21 2.15 3.33
N LEU A 305 -37.01 1.17 3.68
CA LEU A 305 -37.40 0.08 2.80
C LEU A 305 -38.83 0.34 2.32
N THR A 306 -39.03 0.40 1.01
CA THR A 306 -40.33 0.47 0.35
C THR A 306 -40.92 -0.93 0.22
N GLU A 307 -42.16 -1.01 -0.27
CA GLU A 307 -42.88 -2.29 -0.37
C GLU A 307 -42.15 -3.27 -1.32
N SER A 308 -41.70 -2.78 -2.51
CA SER A 308 -40.95 -3.62 -3.44
C SER A 308 -39.62 -4.06 -2.87
N ALA A 309 -38.92 -3.20 -2.11
CA ALA A 309 -37.69 -3.59 -1.42
C ALA A 309 -37.94 -4.68 -0.38
N LEU A 310 -39.06 -4.63 0.36
CA LEU A 310 -39.47 -5.68 1.31
C LEU A 310 -39.86 -6.97 0.62
N GLN A 311 -40.52 -6.90 -0.53
CA GLN A 311 -40.85 -8.08 -1.36
C GLN A 311 -39.57 -8.78 -1.86
N GLU A 312 -38.54 -8.03 -2.31
CA GLU A 312 -37.26 -8.61 -2.70
C GLU A 312 -36.59 -9.31 -1.50
N LEU A 313 -36.62 -8.70 -0.30
CA LEU A 313 -36.09 -9.33 0.90
C LEU A 313 -36.86 -10.59 1.30
N ALA A 314 -38.20 -10.61 1.17
CA ALA A 314 -39.02 -11.80 1.41
C ALA A 314 -38.67 -12.93 0.44
N SER A 315 -38.51 -12.61 -0.86
CA SER A 315 -38.07 -13.57 -1.87
C SER A 315 -36.66 -14.12 -1.59
N VAL A 316 -35.74 -13.29 -1.19
CA VAL A 316 -34.39 -13.73 -0.78
C VAL A 316 -34.46 -14.62 0.44
N LYS A 317 -35.29 -14.31 1.44
CA LYS A 317 -35.45 -15.12 2.65
C LYS A 317 -35.96 -16.52 2.32
N GLU A 318 -36.96 -16.61 1.43
CA GLU A 318 -37.47 -17.90 0.97
C GLU A 318 -36.44 -18.69 0.16
N LEU A 319 -35.73 -18.00 -0.75
CA LEU A 319 -34.68 -18.60 -1.57
C LEU A 319 -33.51 -19.15 -0.72
N THR A 320 -33.22 -18.53 0.41
CA THR A 320 -32.07 -18.85 1.26
C THR A 320 -32.45 -19.51 2.60
N LYS A 321 -33.71 -19.99 2.74
CA LYS A 321 -34.22 -20.55 3.98
C LYS A 321 -33.40 -21.71 4.56
N GLU A 322 -32.76 -22.50 3.71
CA GLU A 322 -31.91 -23.64 4.13
C GLU A 322 -30.50 -23.20 4.60
N SER A 323 -30.16 -21.93 4.44
CA SER A 323 -28.77 -21.45 4.61
C SER A 323 -28.40 -21.14 6.07
N ASN A 324 -29.34 -20.91 6.97
CA ASN A 324 -29.08 -20.41 8.34
C ASN A 324 -28.07 -19.24 8.42
N SER A 325 -27.90 -18.52 7.34
CA SER A 325 -26.92 -17.44 7.23
C SER A 325 -27.34 -16.17 7.94
N PRO A 326 -26.44 -15.48 8.66
CA PRO A 326 -26.76 -14.15 9.18
C PRO A 326 -26.87 -13.09 8.05
N TYR A 327 -26.30 -13.36 6.88
CA TYR A 327 -26.28 -12.40 5.76
C TYR A 327 -27.53 -12.49 4.90
N ILE A 328 -27.97 -11.34 4.40
CA ILE A 328 -29.11 -11.26 3.46
C ILE A 328 -28.79 -11.99 2.15
N PHE A 329 -27.56 -11.83 1.64
CA PHE A 329 -27.09 -12.45 0.41
C PHE A 329 -25.93 -13.43 0.72
N PRO A 330 -26.23 -14.65 1.17
CA PRO A 330 -25.22 -15.63 1.57
C PRO A 330 -24.52 -16.29 0.37
N LEU A 331 -23.29 -16.74 0.59
CA LEU A 331 -22.63 -17.66 -0.33
C LEU A 331 -23.27 -19.04 -0.22
N SER A 332 -23.63 -19.65 -1.35
CA SER A 332 -24.46 -20.87 -1.43
C SER A 332 -23.87 -22.12 -0.77
N THR A 333 -22.56 -22.16 -0.48
CA THR A 333 -21.89 -23.41 -0.06
C THR A 333 -21.99 -23.72 1.44
N ASN A 334 -22.02 -22.73 2.32
CA ASN A 334 -22.11 -22.94 3.77
C ASN A 334 -22.78 -21.81 4.57
N GLY A 335 -23.24 -20.75 3.92
CA GLY A 335 -23.95 -19.64 4.57
C GLY A 335 -23.15 -18.76 5.54
N GLU A 336 -21.93 -19.12 5.91
CA GLU A 336 -21.11 -18.41 6.89
C GLU A 336 -20.55 -17.07 6.35
N ARG A 337 -20.56 -16.91 5.05
CA ARG A 337 -20.03 -15.71 4.37
C ARG A 337 -21.04 -15.17 3.38
N PRO A 338 -21.04 -13.87 3.14
CA PRO A 338 -21.85 -13.30 2.06
C PRO A 338 -21.26 -13.69 0.71
N VAL A 339 -22.06 -13.55 -0.36
CA VAL A 339 -21.56 -13.65 -1.74
C VAL A 339 -20.35 -12.72 -1.92
N ARG A 340 -19.49 -13.07 -2.87
CA ARG A 340 -18.29 -12.25 -3.14
C ARG A 340 -18.72 -10.93 -3.78
N THR A 341 -17.99 -9.86 -3.45
CA THR A 341 -18.26 -8.52 -4.00
C THR A 341 -18.08 -8.43 -5.52
N ASP A 342 -17.28 -9.34 -6.12
CA ASP A 342 -17.10 -9.46 -7.57
C ASP A 342 -18.20 -10.29 -8.26
N SER A 343 -19.05 -11.00 -7.52
CA SER A 343 -20.11 -11.84 -8.08
C SER A 343 -21.09 -11.03 -8.93
N LEU A 344 -21.55 -9.87 -8.44
CA LEU A 344 -22.44 -9.02 -9.22
C LEU A 344 -21.78 -8.50 -10.51
N ALA A 345 -20.51 -8.11 -10.44
CA ALA A 345 -19.80 -7.66 -11.64
C ALA A 345 -19.66 -8.78 -12.68
N ARG A 346 -19.45 -10.01 -12.22
CA ARG A 346 -19.40 -11.20 -13.06
C ARG A 346 -20.76 -11.54 -13.65
N SER A 347 -21.83 -11.45 -12.86
CA SER A 347 -23.20 -11.65 -13.34
C SER A 347 -23.58 -10.61 -14.39
N ILE A 348 -23.18 -9.34 -14.23
CA ILE A 348 -23.36 -8.30 -15.27
C ILE A 348 -22.61 -8.67 -16.56
N MET A 349 -21.41 -9.23 -16.45
CA MET A 349 -20.66 -9.71 -17.61
C MET A 349 -21.43 -10.85 -18.35
N TYR A 350 -21.99 -11.80 -17.61
CA TYR A 350 -22.82 -12.87 -18.20
C TYR A 350 -24.09 -12.33 -18.85
N PHE A 351 -24.79 -11.40 -18.20
CA PHE A 351 -25.96 -10.72 -18.77
C PHE A 351 -25.63 -10.01 -20.09
N ARG A 352 -24.49 -9.32 -20.15
CA ARG A 352 -24.01 -8.65 -21.35
C ARG A 352 -23.65 -9.64 -22.48
N ALA A 353 -23.07 -10.78 -22.13
CA ALA A 353 -22.78 -11.84 -23.09
C ALA A 353 -24.07 -12.47 -23.64
N PHE A 354 -25.11 -12.57 -22.82
CA PHE A 354 -26.43 -13.05 -23.23
C PHE A 354 -27.19 -12.01 -24.08
N ASN A 355 -26.97 -10.71 -23.85
CA ASN A 355 -27.57 -9.60 -24.58
C ASN A 355 -26.47 -8.74 -25.25
N PRO A 356 -25.87 -9.17 -26.37
CA PRO A 356 -24.71 -8.49 -26.98
C PRO A 356 -25.01 -7.05 -27.42
N GLU A 357 -26.24 -6.77 -27.84
CA GLU A 357 -26.69 -5.45 -28.29
C GLU A 357 -27.03 -4.52 -27.13
N PHE A 358 -27.07 -5.04 -25.90
CA PHE A 358 -27.41 -4.23 -24.73
C PHE A 358 -26.25 -3.30 -24.37
N LYS A 359 -26.61 -2.10 -23.95
CA LYS A 359 -25.65 -1.07 -23.52
C LYS A 359 -24.66 -1.59 -22.47
N VAL A 360 -23.38 -1.29 -22.66
CA VAL A 360 -22.32 -1.68 -21.73
C VAL A 360 -22.45 -0.89 -20.42
N PHE A 361 -22.65 -1.60 -19.32
CA PHE A 361 -22.74 -0.99 -17.99
C PHE A 361 -22.02 -1.83 -16.92
N THR A 362 -21.81 -1.24 -15.78
CA THR A 362 -21.20 -1.84 -14.58
C THR A 362 -22.11 -1.64 -13.37
N ALA A 363 -21.83 -2.34 -12.27
CA ALA A 363 -22.56 -2.15 -11.01
C ALA A 363 -22.51 -0.69 -10.48
N ARG A 364 -21.47 0.07 -10.83
CA ARG A 364 -21.39 1.51 -10.50
C ARG A 364 -22.35 2.32 -11.35
N ASP A 365 -22.57 1.92 -12.58
CA ASP A 365 -23.46 2.64 -13.49
C ASP A 365 -24.92 2.49 -13.10
N LEU A 366 -25.33 1.36 -12.49
CA LEU A 366 -26.65 1.22 -11.87
C LEU A 366 -26.92 2.29 -10.80
N ARG A 367 -25.91 2.55 -9.97
CA ARG A 367 -26.02 3.61 -8.96
C ARG A 367 -26.15 4.99 -9.59
N ARG A 368 -25.41 5.25 -10.67
CA ARG A 368 -25.52 6.49 -11.45
C ARG A 368 -26.89 6.58 -12.12
N THR A 369 -27.37 5.48 -12.69
CA THR A 369 -28.72 5.34 -13.26
C THR A 369 -29.78 5.73 -12.26
N CYS A 370 -29.82 5.10 -11.09
CA CYS A 370 -30.82 5.45 -10.07
C CYS A 370 -30.74 6.93 -9.69
N LYS A 371 -29.53 7.51 -9.53
CA LYS A 371 -29.38 8.91 -9.19
C LYS A 371 -29.92 9.86 -10.27
N THR A 372 -29.67 9.53 -11.54
CA THR A 372 -30.13 10.31 -12.69
C THR A 372 -31.65 10.23 -12.81
N LEU A 373 -32.21 9.02 -12.83
CA LEU A 373 -33.65 8.78 -13.00
C LEU A 373 -34.47 9.29 -11.80
N MET A 374 -33.95 9.21 -10.57
CA MET A 374 -34.57 9.88 -9.42
C MET A 374 -34.61 11.42 -9.60
N GLY A 375 -33.61 12.00 -10.27
CA GLY A 375 -33.62 13.41 -10.61
C GLY A 375 -34.69 13.76 -11.63
N GLU A 376 -34.89 12.94 -12.65
CA GLU A 376 -35.98 13.06 -13.63
C GLU A 376 -37.37 12.90 -12.98
N ALA A 377 -37.45 12.10 -11.89
CA ALA A 377 -38.66 11.98 -11.08
C ALA A 377 -38.89 13.18 -10.13
N GLY A 378 -38.10 14.25 -10.22
CA GLY A 378 -38.27 15.47 -9.42
C GLY A 378 -37.66 15.40 -8.01
N ILE A 379 -36.91 14.35 -7.66
CA ILE A 379 -36.27 14.23 -6.35
C ILE A 379 -35.05 15.16 -6.30
N SER A 380 -34.97 16.03 -5.30
CA SER A 380 -33.89 17.00 -5.15
C SER A 380 -32.50 16.35 -5.07
N LYS A 381 -31.48 17.05 -5.54
CA LYS A 381 -30.10 16.56 -5.49
C LYS A 381 -29.68 16.23 -4.06
N GLU A 382 -30.06 17.04 -3.10
CA GLU A 382 -29.73 16.83 -1.69
C GLU A 382 -30.26 15.50 -1.17
N ILE A 383 -31.54 15.21 -1.38
CA ILE A 383 -32.16 13.95 -0.93
C ILE A 383 -31.54 12.75 -1.64
N ARG A 384 -31.27 12.85 -2.96
CA ARG A 384 -30.55 11.79 -3.72
C ARG A 384 -29.15 11.53 -3.17
N ASP A 385 -28.42 12.57 -2.74
CA ASP A 385 -27.10 12.44 -2.14
C ASP A 385 -27.18 11.77 -0.76
N ARG A 386 -28.22 12.09 0.03
CA ARG A 386 -28.47 11.46 1.32
C ARG A 386 -28.92 9.99 1.17
N ILE A 387 -29.82 9.68 0.24
CA ILE A 387 -30.23 8.30 -0.07
C ILE A 387 -28.98 7.47 -0.43
N GLN A 388 -28.11 7.98 -1.26
CA GLN A 388 -26.92 7.26 -1.70
C GLN A 388 -25.73 7.40 -0.75
N ASN A 389 -25.88 7.95 0.44
CA ASN A 389 -24.78 8.15 1.40
C ASN A 389 -23.54 8.77 0.73
N HIS A 390 -23.74 9.88 0.01
CA HIS A 390 -22.62 10.67 -0.48
C HIS A 390 -22.06 11.52 0.65
N ALA A 391 -20.73 11.69 0.68
CA ALA A 391 -20.10 12.55 1.65
C ALA A 391 -20.54 14.00 1.39
N LEU A 392 -21.16 14.62 2.39
CA LEU A 392 -21.43 16.04 2.41
C LEU A 392 -20.11 16.72 2.84
N ASN A 393 -19.55 17.52 1.96
CA ASN A 393 -18.23 18.13 2.17
C ASN A 393 -18.31 19.50 2.86
N ASP A 394 -19.52 20.02 3.09
CA ASP A 394 -19.69 21.29 3.79
C ASP A 394 -19.60 21.12 5.32
N VAL A 395 -19.04 22.13 5.97
CA VAL A 395 -18.78 22.13 7.42
C VAL A 395 -20.11 22.04 8.21
N SER A 396 -21.18 22.69 7.73
CA SER A 396 -22.49 22.72 8.41
C SER A 396 -23.07 21.32 8.47
N SER A 397 -23.20 20.63 7.33
CA SER A 397 -23.74 19.26 7.30
C SER A 397 -22.87 18.25 8.04
N LYS A 398 -21.56 18.49 8.12
CA LYS A 398 -20.64 17.56 8.79
C LYS A 398 -20.69 17.64 10.32
N HIS A 399 -20.85 18.84 10.86
CA HIS A 399 -20.68 19.07 12.30
C HIS A 399 -21.98 19.43 13.04
N TYR A 400 -22.96 20.05 12.37
CA TYR A 400 -24.15 20.59 13.02
C TYR A 400 -25.44 19.85 12.67
N ASP A 401 -25.54 19.24 11.46
CA ASP A 401 -26.76 18.54 11.02
C ASP A 401 -26.70 17.06 11.49
N ARG A 402 -27.51 16.75 12.50
CA ARG A 402 -27.68 15.40 13.08
C ARG A 402 -28.98 14.72 12.65
N TYR A 403 -29.80 15.41 11.86
CA TYR A 403 -31.03 14.86 11.36
C TYR A 403 -30.79 13.75 10.35
N ASP A 404 -31.52 12.65 10.45
CA ASP A 404 -31.29 11.45 9.63
C ASP A 404 -32.03 11.49 8.28
N TYR A 405 -32.93 12.44 8.09
CA TYR A 405 -33.73 12.62 6.87
C TYR A 405 -34.54 11.37 6.49
N LEU A 406 -34.92 10.55 7.46
CA LEU A 406 -35.61 9.29 7.22
C LEU A 406 -36.95 9.49 6.50
N THR A 407 -37.74 10.49 6.90
CA THR A 407 -39.05 10.82 6.32
C THR A 407 -38.90 11.25 4.86
N GLU A 408 -37.96 12.16 4.58
CA GLU A 408 -37.71 12.67 3.22
C GLU A 408 -37.14 11.58 2.31
N LYS A 409 -36.22 10.76 2.81
CA LYS A 409 -35.69 9.61 2.09
C LYS A 409 -36.79 8.60 1.77
N ARG A 410 -37.68 8.29 2.71
CA ARG A 410 -38.80 7.37 2.51
C ARG A 410 -39.71 7.86 1.40
N ARG A 411 -40.20 9.09 1.52
CA ARG A 411 -41.07 9.70 0.49
C ARG A 411 -40.39 9.70 -0.89
N ALA A 412 -39.11 10.00 -0.95
CA ALA A 412 -38.38 10.00 -2.20
C ALA A 412 -38.23 8.59 -2.80
N LEU A 413 -37.99 7.56 -1.95
CA LEU A 413 -37.93 6.19 -2.41
C LEU A 413 -39.29 5.63 -2.84
N GLU A 414 -40.39 6.07 -2.23
CA GLU A 414 -41.75 5.74 -2.69
C GLU A 414 -42.04 6.34 -4.07
N ILE A 415 -41.66 7.60 -4.31
CA ILE A 415 -41.74 8.21 -5.66
C ILE A 415 -40.89 7.45 -6.67
N TRP A 416 -39.68 7.05 -6.26
CA TRP A 416 -38.76 6.28 -7.09
C TRP A 416 -39.34 4.89 -7.42
N GLU A 417 -39.82 4.17 -6.44
CA GLU A 417 -40.46 2.86 -6.59
C GLU A 417 -41.63 2.94 -7.57
N ASP A 418 -42.54 3.93 -7.39
CA ASP A 418 -43.65 4.16 -8.28
C ASP A 418 -43.21 4.42 -9.73
N ARG A 419 -42.16 5.22 -9.91
CA ARG A 419 -41.53 5.47 -11.23
C ARG A 419 -41.02 4.20 -11.88
N VAL A 420 -40.36 3.33 -11.12
CA VAL A 420 -39.84 2.06 -11.62
C VAL A 420 -40.97 1.09 -11.99
N ASN A 421 -42.00 0.98 -11.13
CA ASN A 421 -43.09 -0.01 -11.29
C ASN A 421 -44.16 0.41 -12.28
N ASN A 422 -44.50 1.69 -12.41
CA ASN A 422 -45.64 2.16 -13.18
C ASN A 422 -45.30 2.66 -14.60
N TYR A 423 -44.09 2.48 -15.06
CA TYR A 423 -43.68 2.90 -16.41
C TYR A 423 -44.55 2.29 -17.52
N GLN A 424 -44.95 1.02 -17.39
CA GLN A 424 -45.84 0.36 -18.37
C GLN A 424 -47.22 1.02 -18.49
N ARG A 425 -47.86 1.37 -17.37
CA ARG A 425 -49.16 2.02 -17.36
C ARG A 425 -49.16 3.35 -18.11
N GLN A 426 -48.04 4.07 -18.11
CA GLN A 426 -47.95 5.35 -18.85
C GLN A 426 -47.80 5.15 -20.34
N GLN A 427 -47.14 4.09 -20.82
CA GLN A 427 -47.04 3.77 -22.23
C GLN A 427 -48.38 3.25 -22.79
N GLU A 428 -49.07 2.35 -22.09
CA GLU A 428 -50.37 1.87 -22.46
C GLU A 428 -51.39 3.01 -22.55
N ASN A 429 -51.37 3.94 -21.60
CA ASN A 429 -52.26 5.13 -21.62
C ASN A 429 -51.91 6.12 -22.74
N ASN A 430 -50.63 6.24 -23.13
CA ASN A 430 -50.22 7.07 -24.26
C ASN A 430 -50.62 6.46 -25.62
N VAL A 431 -50.60 5.12 -25.76
CA VAL A 431 -51.08 4.43 -26.99
C VAL A 431 -52.56 4.54 -27.15
N VAL A 432 -53.33 4.45 -26.04
CA VAL A 432 -54.79 4.59 -26.07
C VAL A 432 -55.25 6.01 -26.47
N ASN A 433 -54.53 7.03 -26.08
CA ASN A 433 -54.81 8.43 -26.46
C ASN A 433 -54.52 8.78 -27.93
N LEU A 434 -53.71 8.02 -28.63
CA LEU A 434 -53.43 8.21 -30.07
C LEU A 434 -54.56 7.67 -30.97
N PHE A 435 -55.33 6.70 -30.49
CA PHE A 435 -56.45 6.08 -31.26
C PHE A 435 -57.87 6.55 -30.77
N GLY A 436 -57.95 7.44 -29.79
CA GLY A 436 -59.22 7.85 -29.15
C GLY A 436 -59.83 9.16 -29.68
N ARG A 437 -59.41 9.69 -30.83
CA ARG A 437 -60.08 10.82 -31.51
C ARG A 437 -60.52 10.42 -32.92
N ARG A 438 -61.72 9.93 -33.02
CA ARG A 438 -62.64 10.09 -34.12
C ARG A 438 -63.95 10.70 -33.65
#